data_1e9d8bb522f9d77770ed13d53e43d59c
#
_entry.id   1e9d8bb522f9d77770ed13d53e43d59c
#
_cell.length_a   1.000
_cell.length_b   1.000
_cell.length_c   1.000
_cell.angle_alpha   90.00
_cell.angle_beta   90.00
_cell.angle_gamma   90.00
#
_symmetry.space_group_name_H-M   'P 1'
#
loop_
_entity.id
_entity.type
_entity.pdbx_description
1 polymer ?
#
loop_
_entity_poly.entity_id
_entity_poly.type
_entity_poly.pdbx_seq_one_letter_code
_entity_poly.pdbx_strand_id
1 'polypeptide(L)'
;MSANSMMVGIVIRIVEASRRNAAAVAVLVLVATVAAGLYVSRQIRIDTDTSNLISPDLPWRRDAAEMDRAFPQNNDLLAVVIDGATPDQTEDAASALAAQFSANRELFRDVREPEASPFFRENGLLFLSQEEVQKFADGTIASQPMLGALAADPSPRGVFNALDLFSQGAIRGDIPPSALDRPFLAVAGAINAAVAGHYEPLSWQNLLSDRKPGPRELRRIVLARPALNFGAVEPGRRAIDEIHATARAQGFVPERGVRVRVTGPVALSDDQLSALS
;
A
#
# COMPACT_ATOMS: atom_id res chain seq x y z
N MET A 1 -57.38 34.83 38.75
CA MET A 1 -57.18 34.78 37.29
C MET A 1 -56.22 33.66 37.03
N SER A 2 -56.67 32.60 36.36
CA SER A 2 -55.86 31.39 36.18
C SER A 2 -54.78 31.60 35.12
N ALA A 3 -53.61 30.97 35.26
CA ALA A 3 -52.50 31.02 34.34
C ALA A 3 -52.91 30.71 32.87
N ASN A 4 -53.98 29.94 32.69
CA ASN A 4 -54.55 29.62 31.36
C ASN A 4 -55.17 30.86 30.67
N SER A 5 -55.81 31.79 31.39
CA SER A 5 -56.45 32.97 30.77
C SER A 5 -55.37 33.99 30.30
N MET A 6 -54.26 34.06 31.01
CA MET A 6 -53.13 34.92 30.64
C MET A 6 -52.40 34.36 29.39
N MET A 7 -52.21 33.03 29.31
CA MET A 7 -51.61 32.37 28.14
C MET A 7 -52.47 32.53 26.89
N VAL A 8 -53.78 32.33 26.99
CA VAL A 8 -54.71 32.54 25.87
C VAL A 8 -54.67 33.99 25.35
N GLY A 9 -54.62 34.99 26.26
CA GLY A 9 -54.50 36.38 25.88
C GLY A 9 -53.20 36.71 25.13
N ILE A 10 -52.10 36.11 25.52
CA ILE A 10 -50.79 36.27 24.82
C ILE A 10 -50.85 35.66 23.42
N VAL A 11 -51.38 34.44 23.30
CA VAL A 11 -51.51 33.74 22.01
C VAL A 11 -52.37 34.53 21.04
N ILE A 12 -53.52 35.04 21.48
CA ILE A 12 -54.41 35.88 20.64
C ILE A 12 -53.71 37.12 20.15
N ARG A 13 -52.96 37.85 21.00
CA ARG A 13 -52.20 39.02 20.60
C ARG A 13 -51.11 38.71 19.58
N ILE A 14 -50.39 37.58 19.72
CA ILE A 14 -49.37 37.16 18.77
C ILE A 14 -50.00 36.83 17.42
N VAL A 15 -51.09 36.11 17.39
CA VAL A 15 -51.82 35.74 16.16
C VAL A 15 -52.36 36.98 15.47
N GLU A 16 -52.92 37.93 16.20
CA GLU A 16 -53.50 39.15 15.66
C GLU A 16 -52.39 40.11 15.12
N ALA A 17 -51.28 40.21 15.80
CA ALA A 17 -50.10 40.99 15.36
C ALA A 17 -49.49 40.35 14.10
N SER A 18 -49.36 39.03 14.04
CA SER A 18 -48.88 38.29 12.87
C SER A 18 -49.79 38.45 11.66
N ARG A 19 -51.10 38.47 11.86
CA ARG A 19 -52.09 38.72 10.78
C ARG A 19 -52.05 40.12 10.24
N ARG A 20 -51.87 41.12 11.12
CA ARG A 20 -51.75 42.53 10.70
C ARG A 20 -50.46 42.83 9.93
N ASN A 21 -49.40 42.11 10.25
CA ASN A 21 -48.08 42.29 9.64
C ASN A 21 -47.63 41.03 8.85
N ALA A 22 -48.57 40.37 8.19
CA ALA A 22 -48.33 39.09 7.53
C ALA A 22 -47.13 39.09 6.58
N ALA A 23 -46.96 40.19 5.81
CA ALA A 23 -45.80 40.32 4.90
C ALA A 23 -44.46 40.44 5.67
N ALA A 24 -44.43 41.16 6.77
CA ALA A 24 -43.21 41.30 7.59
C ALA A 24 -42.87 39.98 8.28
N VAL A 25 -43.87 39.21 8.75
CA VAL A 25 -43.68 37.87 9.34
C VAL A 25 -43.16 36.91 8.27
N ALA A 26 -43.73 36.91 7.07
CA ALA A 26 -43.26 36.08 5.98
C ALA A 26 -41.78 36.38 5.59
N VAL A 27 -41.41 37.66 5.49
CA VAL A 27 -40.03 38.06 5.24
C VAL A 27 -39.08 37.61 6.37
N LEU A 28 -39.50 37.79 7.62
CA LEU A 28 -38.69 37.39 8.78
C LEU A 28 -38.51 35.86 8.82
N VAL A 29 -39.54 35.09 8.54
CA VAL A 29 -39.42 33.61 8.47
C VAL A 29 -38.52 33.21 7.30
N LEU A 30 -38.64 33.85 6.13
CA LEU A 30 -37.77 33.58 4.99
C LEU A 30 -36.31 33.88 5.33
N VAL A 31 -36.02 35.03 5.92
CA VAL A 31 -34.66 35.42 6.36
C VAL A 31 -34.12 34.44 7.39
N ALA A 32 -34.92 34.07 8.37
CA ALA A 32 -34.54 33.07 9.40
C ALA A 32 -34.24 31.70 8.77
N THR A 33 -35.06 31.25 7.80
CA THR A 33 -34.85 29.99 7.11
C THR A 33 -33.55 30.00 6.25
N VAL A 34 -33.32 31.10 5.52
CA VAL A 34 -32.08 31.27 4.76
C VAL A 34 -30.87 31.33 5.68
N ALA A 35 -30.95 32.09 6.78
CA ALA A 35 -29.87 32.17 7.75
C ALA A 35 -29.58 30.80 8.43
N ALA A 36 -30.63 30.06 8.79
CA ALA A 36 -30.51 28.72 9.33
C ALA A 36 -29.91 27.76 8.29
N GLY A 37 -30.33 27.81 7.04
CA GLY A 37 -29.78 27.02 5.95
C GLY A 37 -28.30 27.31 5.70
N LEU A 38 -27.90 28.57 5.70
CA LEU A 38 -26.51 28.99 5.60
C LEU A 38 -25.67 28.56 6.81
N TYR A 39 -26.23 28.67 8.01
CA TYR A 39 -25.57 28.20 9.23
C TYR A 39 -25.36 26.68 9.18
N VAL A 40 -26.39 25.93 8.88
CA VAL A 40 -26.34 24.46 8.75
C VAL A 40 -25.33 24.04 7.68
N SER A 41 -25.37 24.64 6.49
CA SER A 41 -24.44 24.32 5.40
C SER A 41 -22.97 24.55 5.73
N ARG A 42 -22.69 25.51 6.63
CA ARG A 42 -21.33 25.80 7.12
C ARG A 42 -20.90 24.97 8.32
N GLN A 43 -21.86 24.49 9.11
CA GLN A 43 -21.58 23.78 10.38
C GLN A 43 -21.72 22.26 10.26
N ILE A 44 -22.49 21.75 9.29
CA ILE A 44 -22.54 20.30 9.03
C ILE A 44 -21.17 19.89 8.51
N ARG A 45 -20.45 19.17 9.34
CA ARG A 45 -19.25 18.42 8.97
C ARG A 45 -19.60 16.95 9.02
N ILE A 46 -19.35 16.27 7.93
CA ILE A 46 -19.38 14.80 7.93
C ILE A 46 -18.10 14.39 8.64
N ASP A 47 -18.23 13.71 9.77
CA ASP A 47 -17.09 13.08 10.45
C ASP A 47 -17.22 11.58 10.24
N THR A 48 -16.35 11.03 9.42
CA THR A 48 -16.31 9.60 9.10
C THR A 48 -15.38 8.81 10.02
N ASP A 49 -14.85 9.44 11.07
CA ASP A 49 -14.08 8.75 12.10
C ASP A 49 -15.03 7.95 13.00
N THR A 50 -15.21 6.68 12.64
CA THR A 50 -16.06 5.74 13.40
C THR A 50 -15.58 5.51 14.83
N SER A 51 -14.33 5.85 15.15
CA SER A 51 -13.81 5.75 16.51
C SER A 51 -14.51 6.68 17.48
N ASN A 52 -15.05 7.81 17.00
CA ASN A 52 -15.80 8.77 17.79
C ASN A 52 -17.20 8.30 18.20
N LEU A 53 -17.72 7.22 17.58
CA LEU A 53 -19.02 6.63 17.92
C LEU A 53 -19.00 5.81 19.23
N ILE A 54 -17.81 5.47 19.72
CA ILE A 54 -17.63 4.61 20.89
C ILE A 54 -17.14 5.45 22.06
N SER A 55 -17.76 5.28 23.24
CA SER A 55 -17.40 6.03 24.44
C SER A 55 -15.90 5.88 24.76
N PRO A 56 -15.16 6.99 24.96
CA PRO A 56 -13.73 6.97 25.31
C PRO A 56 -13.47 6.39 26.71
N ASP A 57 -14.50 6.25 27.55
CA ASP A 57 -14.37 5.83 28.95
C ASP A 57 -14.29 4.31 29.13
N LEU A 58 -14.52 3.55 28.07
CA LEU A 58 -14.40 2.08 28.13
C LEU A 58 -12.93 1.66 28.36
N PRO A 59 -12.68 0.67 29.27
CA PRO A 59 -11.32 0.25 29.60
C PRO A 59 -10.47 -0.06 28.35
N TRP A 60 -10.98 -0.91 27.47
CA TRP A 60 -10.27 -1.28 26.25
C TRP A 60 -9.99 -0.10 25.29
N ARG A 61 -10.84 0.94 25.31
CA ARG A 61 -10.62 2.17 24.53
C ARG A 61 -9.46 2.99 25.08
N ARG A 62 -9.31 3.02 26.40
CA ARG A 62 -8.17 3.68 27.05
C ARG A 62 -6.87 2.95 26.72
N ASP A 63 -6.89 1.61 26.80
CA ASP A 63 -5.73 0.77 26.44
C ASP A 63 -5.37 0.93 24.97
N ALA A 64 -6.37 0.95 24.06
CA ALA A 64 -6.17 1.21 22.63
C ALA A 64 -5.58 2.61 22.40
N ALA A 65 -6.10 3.65 23.06
CA ALA A 65 -5.59 5.02 22.93
C ALA A 65 -4.15 5.17 23.49
N GLU A 66 -3.77 4.36 24.47
CA GLU A 66 -2.40 4.31 24.96
C GLU A 66 -1.49 3.63 23.95
N MET A 67 -1.93 2.51 23.36
CA MET A 67 -1.22 1.82 22.29
C MET A 67 -1.01 2.74 21.08
N ASP A 68 -2.06 3.46 20.65
CA ASP A 68 -2.00 4.41 19.53
C ASP A 68 -1.02 5.55 19.78
N ARG A 69 -0.92 6.00 21.04
CA ARG A 69 0.07 7.02 21.42
C ARG A 69 1.50 6.47 21.51
N ALA A 70 1.65 5.25 21.97
CA ALA A 70 2.95 4.59 22.07
C ALA A 70 3.50 4.19 20.69
N PHE A 71 2.62 3.82 19.76
CA PHE A 71 2.97 3.34 18.42
C PHE A 71 2.25 4.09 17.30
N PRO A 72 2.41 5.43 17.20
CA PRO A 72 1.67 6.25 16.23
C PRO A 72 1.95 5.88 14.78
N GLN A 73 3.05 5.18 14.51
CA GLN A 73 3.43 4.69 13.20
C GLN A 73 2.56 3.52 12.72
N ASN A 74 1.78 2.89 13.60
CA ASN A 74 0.92 1.75 13.25
C ASN A 74 -0.54 2.16 13.01
N ASN A 75 -0.87 3.42 13.26
CA ASN A 75 -2.22 3.94 13.05
C ASN A 75 -2.42 4.39 11.61
N ASP A 76 -3.65 4.28 11.12
CA ASP A 76 -4.05 4.77 9.80
C ASP A 76 -3.19 4.21 8.66
N LEU A 77 -2.90 2.91 8.70
CA LEU A 77 -2.05 2.27 7.70
C LEU A 77 -2.83 1.83 6.46
N LEU A 78 -2.20 2.06 5.32
CA LEU A 78 -2.39 1.33 4.08
C LEU A 78 -1.27 0.30 3.94
N ALA A 79 -1.61 -0.94 3.66
CA ALA A 79 -0.67 -1.98 3.28
C ALA A 79 -0.74 -2.19 1.77
N VAL A 80 0.29 -1.78 1.07
CA VAL A 80 0.43 -2.00 -0.38
C VAL A 80 1.09 -3.35 -0.56
N VAL A 81 0.32 -4.32 -1.05
CA VAL A 81 0.77 -5.68 -1.30
C VAL A 81 1.17 -5.81 -2.76
N ILE A 82 2.43 -6.15 -2.99
CA ILE A 82 3.04 -6.26 -4.30
C ILE A 82 3.39 -7.73 -4.52
N ASP A 83 2.74 -8.35 -5.50
CA ASP A 83 3.03 -9.71 -5.94
C ASP A 83 3.71 -9.64 -7.30
N GLY A 84 4.86 -10.29 -7.44
CA GLY A 84 5.64 -10.35 -8.68
C GLY A 84 5.80 -11.76 -9.21
N ALA A 85 6.14 -11.88 -10.49
CA ALA A 85 6.46 -13.16 -11.10
C ALA A 85 7.81 -13.70 -10.64
N THR A 86 8.73 -12.81 -10.23
CA THR A 86 10.04 -13.14 -9.67
C THR A 86 10.33 -12.34 -8.41
N PRO A 87 11.19 -12.84 -7.50
CA PRO A 87 11.59 -12.10 -6.30
C PRO A 87 12.23 -10.75 -6.64
N ASP A 88 13.15 -10.72 -7.62
CA ASP A 88 13.84 -9.51 -8.06
C ASP A 88 12.83 -8.44 -8.51
N GLN A 89 11.89 -8.83 -9.37
CA GLN A 89 10.85 -7.92 -9.87
C GLN A 89 9.95 -7.39 -8.76
N THR A 90 9.66 -8.22 -7.76
CA THR A 90 8.85 -7.83 -6.62
C THR A 90 9.56 -6.81 -5.74
N GLU A 91 10.87 -7.00 -5.52
CA GLU A 91 11.72 -6.10 -4.73
C GLU A 91 11.90 -4.76 -5.44
N ASP A 92 12.22 -4.78 -6.74
CA ASP A 92 12.34 -3.56 -7.56
C ASP A 92 11.05 -2.74 -7.54
N ALA A 93 9.89 -3.41 -7.70
CA ALA A 93 8.60 -2.75 -7.68
C ALA A 93 8.28 -2.15 -6.29
N ALA A 94 8.59 -2.88 -5.21
CA ALA A 94 8.37 -2.41 -3.86
C ALA A 94 9.23 -1.18 -3.56
N SER A 95 10.51 -1.24 -3.84
CA SER A 95 11.45 -0.14 -3.59
C SER A 95 11.14 1.09 -4.44
N ALA A 96 10.79 0.91 -5.73
CA ALA A 96 10.40 2.01 -6.60
C ALA A 96 9.11 2.70 -6.11
N LEU A 97 8.08 1.93 -5.72
CA LEU A 97 6.84 2.47 -5.18
C LEU A 97 7.07 3.16 -3.84
N ALA A 98 7.84 2.55 -2.93
CA ALA A 98 8.16 3.14 -1.63
C ALA A 98 8.89 4.48 -1.77
N ALA A 99 9.84 4.58 -2.72
CA ALA A 99 10.54 5.83 -3.02
C ALA A 99 9.59 6.92 -3.53
N GLN A 100 8.68 6.59 -4.46
CA GLN A 100 7.71 7.53 -5.00
C GLN A 100 6.71 8.02 -3.94
N PHE A 101 6.17 7.10 -3.12
CA PHE A 101 5.27 7.47 -2.03
C PHE A 101 5.97 8.34 -0.99
N SER A 102 7.24 8.03 -0.66
CA SER A 102 8.05 8.83 0.27
C SER A 102 8.31 10.25 -0.24
N ALA A 103 8.39 10.43 -1.55
CA ALA A 103 8.54 11.74 -2.19
C ALA A 103 7.25 12.59 -2.12
N ASN A 104 6.07 11.95 -2.11
CA ASN A 104 4.78 12.63 -2.07
C ASN A 104 4.31 12.88 -0.63
N ARG A 105 4.93 13.85 0.04
CA ARG A 105 4.65 14.21 1.44
C ARG A 105 3.25 14.80 1.66
N GLU A 106 2.57 15.25 0.62
CA GLU A 106 1.19 15.74 0.72
C GLU A 106 0.21 14.60 1.02
N LEU A 107 0.39 13.46 0.36
CA LEU A 107 -0.50 12.30 0.48
C LEU A 107 -0.01 11.26 1.49
N PHE A 108 1.30 11.15 1.73
CA PHE A 108 1.86 10.12 2.60
C PHE A 108 2.75 10.74 3.69
N ARG A 109 2.34 10.58 4.94
CA ARG A 109 3.07 11.09 6.12
C ARG A 109 4.29 10.24 6.45
N ASP A 110 4.18 8.94 6.25
CA ASP A 110 5.21 7.95 6.52
C ASP A 110 5.09 6.79 5.53
N VAL A 111 6.24 6.29 5.06
CA VAL A 111 6.30 5.14 4.14
C VAL A 111 7.44 4.26 4.59
N ARG A 112 7.16 2.97 4.74
CA ARG A 112 8.13 1.98 5.20
C ARG A 112 8.03 0.72 4.37
N GLU A 113 9.17 0.18 4.04
CA GLU A 113 9.35 -1.16 3.49
C GLU A 113 10.02 -2.01 4.58
N PRO A 114 9.27 -2.80 5.37
CA PRO A 114 9.80 -3.50 6.53
C PRO A 114 10.96 -4.44 6.18
N GLU A 115 10.86 -5.12 5.04
CA GLU A 115 11.87 -6.10 4.60
C GLU A 115 13.15 -5.44 4.05
N ALA A 116 13.07 -4.21 3.55
CA ALA A 116 14.22 -3.42 3.09
C ALA A 116 14.94 -2.70 4.23
N SER A 117 14.53 -2.92 5.49
CA SER A 117 15.20 -2.31 6.65
C SER A 117 16.70 -2.62 6.63
N PRO A 118 17.57 -1.61 6.87
CA PRO A 118 19.02 -1.82 6.98
C PRO A 118 19.38 -2.94 7.96
N PHE A 119 18.63 -3.04 9.06
CA PHE A 119 18.83 -4.09 10.05
C PHE A 119 18.73 -5.50 9.44
N PHE A 120 17.69 -5.79 8.64
CA PHE A 120 17.54 -7.12 8.03
C PHE A 120 18.55 -7.37 6.92
N ARG A 121 18.94 -6.34 6.16
CA ARG A 121 19.98 -6.48 5.13
C ARG A 121 21.35 -6.81 5.73
N GLU A 122 21.68 -6.19 6.85
CA GLU A 122 22.97 -6.39 7.52
C GLU A 122 23.01 -7.65 8.38
N ASN A 123 21.86 -8.02 8.96
CA ASN A 123 21.78 -9.07 9.97
C ASN A 123 20.91 -10.27 9.52
N GLY A 124 20.48 -10.33 8.27
CA GLY A 124 19.53 -11.35 7.78
C GLY A 124 20.01 -12.78 7.99
N LEU A 125 21.30 -13.03 7.86
CA LEU A 125 21.89 -14.35 8.10
C LEU A 125 21.77 -14.84 9.56
N LEU A 126 21.61 -13.94 10.53
CA LEU A 126 21.40 -14.31 11.94
C LEU A 126 20.04 -14.98 12.21
N PHE A 127 19.09 -14.84 11.29
CA PHE A 127 17.76 -15.45 11.40
C PHE A 127 17.67 -16.83 10.73
N LEU A 128 18.77 -17.29 10.11
CA LEU A 128 18.88 -18.60 9.49
C LEU A 128 19.48 -19.61 10.47
N SER A 129 19.11 -20.88 10.32
CA SER A 129 19.78 -21.98 11.00
C SER A 129 21.22 -22.13 10.47
N GLN A 130 22.07 -22.78 11.24
CA GLN A 130 23.46 -23.04 10.82
C GLN A 130 23.52 -23.83 9.49
N GLU A 131 22.60 -24.78 9.27
CA GLU A 131 22.51 -25.55 8.03
C GLU A 131 22.13 -24.66 6.83
N GLU A 132 21.19 -23.73 7.01
CA GLU A 132 20.77 -22.79 5.97
C GLU A 132 21.91 -21.80 5.63
N VAL A 133 22.64 -21.32 6.64
CA VAL A 133 23.82 -20.46 6.42
C VAL A 133 24.90 -21.21 5.64
N GLN A 134 25.17 -22.47 6.00
CA GLN A 134 26.15 -23.28 5.27
C GLN A 134 25.71 -23.52 3.81
N LYS A 135 24.46 -23.89 3.57
CA LYS A 135 23.90 -24.01 2.22
C LYS A 135 24.01 -22.73 1.41
N PHE A 136 23.72 -21.60 2.04
CA PHE A 136 23.84 -20.30 1.39
C PHE A 136 25.30 -20.00 1.00
N ALA A 137 26.24 -20.25 1.92
CA ALA A 137 27.67 -20.05 1.67
C ALA A 137 28.18 -20.96 0.54
N ASP A 138 27.86 -22.26 0.57
CA ASP A 138 28.26 -23.22 -0.47
C ASP A 138 27.69 -22.84 -1.84
N GLY A 139 26.41 -22.45 -1.89
CA GLY A 139 25.76 -21.99 -3.12
C GLY A 139 26.40 -20.71 -3.68
N THR A 140 26.74 -19.77 -2.80
CA THR A 140 27.42 -18.51 -3.19
C THR A 140 28.82 -18.79 -3.75
N ILE A 141 29.60 -19.66 -3.11
CA ILE A 141 30.93 -20.06 -3.59
C ILE A 141 30.84 -20.75 -4.95
N ALA A 142 29.89 -21.68 -5.12
CA ALA A 142 29.70 -22.37 -6.39
C ALA A 142 29.28 -21.44 -7.52
N SER A 143 28.54 -20.39 -7.21
CA SER A 143 28.05 -19.39 -8.17
C SER A 143 29.05 -18.24 -8.45
N GLN A 144 30.14 -18.16 -7.72
CA GLN A 144 31.12 -17.05 -7.80
C GLN A 144 31.63 -16.77 -9.20
N PRO A 145 31.99 -17.74 -10.05
CA PRO A 145 32.47 -17.47 -11.41
C PRO A 145 31.40 -16.78 -12.27
N MET A 146 30.15 -17.21 -12.16
CA MET A 146 29.03 -16.61 -12.90
C MET A 146 28.70 -15.21 -12.39
N LEU A 147 28.65 -15.02 -11.07
CA LEU A 147 28.40 -13.71 -10.45
C LEU A 147 29.50 -12.71 -10.82
N GLY A 148 30.78 -13.15 -10.85
CA GLY A 148 31.92 -12.32 -11.26
C GLY A 148 31.81 -11.87 -12.73
N ALA A 149 31.42 -12.76 -13.63
CA ALA A 149 31.23 -12.43 -15.04
C ALA A 149 30.08 -11.43 -15.26
N LEU A 150 28.95 -11.62 -14.56
CA LEU A 150 27.79 -10.72 -14.64
C LEU A 150 28.05 -9.37 -13.98
N ALA A 151 28.79 -9.33 -12.90
CA ALA A 151 29.20 -8.07 -12.26
C ALA A 151 30.17 -7.26 -13.14
N ALA A 152 31.02 -7.94 -13.91
CA ALA A 152 31.94 -7.29 -14.83
C ALA A 152 31.24 -6.76 -16.10
N ASP A 153 30.22 -7.45 -16.60
CA ASP A 153 29.44 -7.06 -17.78
C ASP A 153 27.94 -7.40 -17.57
N PRO A 154 27.13 -6.46 -17.06
CA PRO A 154 25.70 -6.67 -16.84
C PRO A 154 24.86 -6.60 -18.13
N SER A 155 25.47 -6.75 -19.29
CA SER A 155 24.80 -6.76 -20.60
C SER A 155 24.39 -8.18 -21.01
N PRO A 156 23.56 -8.36 -22.07
CA PRO A 156 23.29 -9.66 -22.66
C PRO A 156 24.55 -10.44 -23.04
N ARG A 157 25.60 -9.75 -23.48
CA ARG A 157 26.89 -10.37 -23.77
C ARG A 157 27.53 -10.99 -22.53
N GLY A 158 27.45 -10.28 -21.37
CA GLY A 158 27.94 -10.81 -20.09
C GLY A 158 27.15 -12.03 -19.63
N VAL A 159 25.86 -12.10 -19.91
CA VAL A 159 25.04 -13.31 -19.66
C VAL A 159 25.58 -14.49 -20.46
N PHE A 160 25.82 -14.31 -21.75
CA PHE A 160 26.39 -15.39 -22.58
C PHE A 160 27.82 -15.80 -22.18
N ASN A 161 28.63 -14.83 -21.77
CA ASN A 161 29.96 -15.11 -21.22
C ASN A 161 29.89 -15.91 -19.91
N ALA A 162 28.94 -15.59 -19.04
CA ALA A 162 28.69 -16.33 -17.81
C ALA A 162 28.23 -17.79 -18.10
N LEU A 163 27.34 -17.98 -19.07
CA LEU A 163 26.92 -19.32 -19.51
C LEU A 163 28.07 -20.12 -20.11
N ASP A 164 28.95 -19.49 -20.87
CA ASP A 164 30.14 -20.12 -21.42
C ASP A 164 31.10 -20.58 -20.32
N LEU A 165 31.39 -19.73 -19.33
CA LEU A 165 32.20 -20.10 -18.17
C LEU A 165 31.61 -21.26 -17.40
N PHE A 166 30.27 -21.28 -17.24
CA PHE A 166 29.58 -22.37 -16.60
C PHE A 166 29.67 -23.67 -17.37
N SER A 167 29.57 -23.61 -18.71
CA SER A 167 29.79 -24.75 -19.62
C SER A 167 31.20 -25.30 -19.51
N GLN A 168 32.21 -24.41 -19.47
CA GLN A 168 33.61 -24.81 -19.31
C GLN A 168 33.84 -25.49 -17.96
N GLY A 169 33.19 -25.04 -16.88
CA GLY A 169 33.23 -25.69 -15.57
C GLY A 169 32.66 -27.14 -15.63
N ALA A 170 31.58 -27.36 -16.36
CA ALA A 170 31.04 -28.69 -16.56
C ALA A 170 31.95 -29.60 -17.39
N ILE A 171 32.58 -29.04 -18.45
CA ILE A 171 33.54 -29.80 -19.27
C ILE A 171 34.76 -30.21 -18.44
N ARG A 172 35.24 -29.37 -17.54
CA ARG A 172 36.34 -29.70 -16.60
C ARG A 172 35.95 -30.66 -15.48
N GLY A 173 34.69 -30.88 -15.28
CA GLY A 173 34.17 -31.69 -14.16
C GLY A 173 34.06 -30.96 -12.84
N ASP A 174 34.21 -29.61 -12.84
CA ASP A 174 34.08 -28.78 -11.63
C ASP A 174 32.63 -28.71 -11.14
N ILE A 175 31.65 -28.85 -12.06
CA ILE A 175 30.22 -28.88 -11.81
C ILE A 175 29.53 -30.00 -12.58
N PRO A 176 28.42 -30.58 -12.10
CA PRO A 176 27.71 -31.61 -12.82
C PRO A 176 27.03 -31.02 -14.08
N PRO A 177 27.02 -31.75 -15.23
CA PRO A 177 26.37 -31.26 -16.46
C PRO A 177 24.89 -30.86 -16.29
N SER A 178 24.16 -31.51 -15.37
CA SER A 178 22.76 -31.17 -15.04
C SER A 178 22.59 -29.77 -14.43
N ALA A 179 23.64 -29.19 -13.90
CA ALA A 179 23.60 -27.82 -13.39
C ALA A 179 23.46 -26.78 -14.51
N LEU A 180 23.77 -27.15 -15.77
CA LEU A 180 23.61 -26.28 -16.95
C LEU A 180 22.14 -26.12 -17.38
N ASP A 181 21.31 -27.14 -17.16
CA ASP A 181 19.95 -27.19 -17.72
C ASP A 181 19.13 -25.94 -17.36
N ARG A 182 19.12 -25.56 -16.11
CA ARG A 182 18.31 -24.42 -15.62
C ARG A 182 18.75 -23.07 -16.18
N PRO A 183 20.02 -22.64 -16.06
CA PRO A 183 20.46 -21.35 -16.61
C PRO A 183 20.20 -21.24 -18.12
N PHE A 184 20.48 -22.31 -18.85
CA PHE A 184 20.27 -22.33 -20.31
C PHE A 184 18.79 -22.29 -20.67
N LEU A 185 17.94 -23.08 -20.02
CA LEU A 185 16.49 -23.09 -20.27
C LEU A 185 15.84 -21.75 -19.88
N ALA A 186 16.28 -21.14 -18.78
CA ALA A 186 15.75 -19.84 -18.35
C ALA A 186 16.10 -18.72 -19.34
N VAL A 187 17.35 -18.65 -19.78
CA VAL A 187 17.76 -17.66 -20.78
C VAL A 187 17.07 -17.92 -22.13
N ALA A 188 16.99 -19.18 -22.58
CA ALA A 188 16.26 -19.54 -23.79
C ALA A 188 14.77 -19.18 -23.71
N GLY A 189 14.13 -19.45 -22.57
CA GLY A 189 12.74 -19.04 -22.30
C GLY A 189 12.54 -17.53 -22.41
N ALA A 190 13.40 -16.74 -21.75
CA ALA A 190 13.34 -15.29 -21.81
C ALA A 190 13.53 -14.73 -23.23
N ILE A 191 14.46 -15.32 -24.00
CA ILE A 191 14.67 -14.95 -25.40
C ILE A 191 13.46 -15.30 -26.27
N ASN A 192 12.92 -16.51 -26.13
CA ASN A 192 11.73 -16.93 -26.87
C ASN A 192 10.52 -16.08 -26.56
N ALA A 193 10.30 -15.74 -25.28
CA ALA A 193 9.25 -14.84 -24.87
C ALA A 193 9.41 -13.44 -25.49
N ALA A 194 10.62 -12.90 -25.46
CA ALA A 194 10.93 -11.60 -26.07
C ALA A 194 10.69 -11.60 -27.59
N VAL A 195 11.08 -12.67 -28.30
CA VAL A 195 10.81 -12.83 -29.75
C VAL A 195 9.32 -12.93 -30.03
N ALA A 196 8.54 -13.56 -29.13
CA ALA A 196 7.09 -13.66 -29.22
C ALA A 196 6.35 -12.38 -28.78
N GLY A 197 7.08 -11.32 -28.35
CA GLY A 197 6.51 -10.06 -27.86
C GLY A 197 5.90 -10.15 -26.47
N HIS A 198 6.24 -11.19 -25.70
CA HIS A 198 5.82 -11.36 -24.31
C HIS A 198 6.95 -10.93 -23.36
N TYR A 199 6.55 -10.33 -22.23
CA TYR A 199 7.50 -10.02 -21.16
C TYR A 199 7.60 -11.21 -20.19
N GLU A 200 8.75 -11.87 -20.16
CA GLU A 200 9.08 -12.90 -19.17
C GLU A 200 10.36 -12.48 -18.43
N PRO A 201 10.23 -12.05 -17.15
CA PRO A 201 11.38 -11.57 -16.40
C PRO A 201 12.32 -12.72 -16.05
N LEU A 202 13.61 -12.54 -16.33
CA LEU A 202 14.66 -13.46 -15.90
C LEU A 202 15.02 -13.15 -14.44
N SER A 203 14.81 -14.12 -13.55
CA SER A 203 15.23 -14.00 -12.15
C SER A 203 16.62 -14.55 -11.93
N TRP A 204 17.53 -13.72 -11.47
CA TRP A 204 18.88 -14.13 -11.07
C TRP A 204 18.85 -15.11 -9.88
N GLN A 205 17.96 -14.91 -8.93
CA GLN A 205 17.77 -15.83 -7.81
C GLN A 205 17.35 -17.21 -8.30
N ASN A 206 16.47 -17.30 -9.30
CA ASN A 206 16.02 -18.55 -9.86
C ASN A 206 17.14 -19.27 -10.65
N LEU A 207 18.08 -18.53 -11.24
CA LEU A 207 19.23 -19.09 -11.93
C LEU A 207 20.22 -19.72 -10.95
N LEU A 208 20.37 -19.14 -9.76
CA LEU A 208 21.34 -19.55 -8.75
C LEU A 208 20.77 -20.50 -7.71
N SER A 209 19.45 -20.59 -7.59
CA SER A 209 18.76 -21.39 -6.59
C SER A 209 18.23 -22.69 -7.18
N ASP A 210 18.43 -23.78 -6.47
CA ASP A 210 17.88 -25.09 -6.85
C ASP A 210 16.40 -25.27 -6.61
N ARG A 211 15.73 -24.25 -6.02
CA ARG A 211 14.30 -24.31 -5.70
C ARG A 211 13.52 -23.18 -6.39
N LYS A 212 12.25 -23.45 -6.65
CA LYS A 212 11.32 -22.41 -7.06
C LYS A 212 11.08 -21.44 -5.89
N PRO A 213 10.97 -20.12 -6.16
CA PRO A 213 10.65 -19.17 -5.11
C PRO A 213 9.29 -19.47 -4.47
N GLY A 214 9.24 -19.38 -3.16
CA GLY A 214 8.00 -19.57 -2.40
C GLY A 214 7.11 -18.31 -2.49
N PRO A 215 5.82 -18.43 -2.10
CA PRO A 215 4.88 -17.30 -2.14
C PRO A 215 5.35 -16.06 -1.35
N ARG A 216 6.14 -16.25 -0.29
CA ARG A 216 6.71 -15.15 0.51
C ARG A 216 7.80 -14.39 -0.24
N GLU A 217 8.56 -15.06 -1.07
CA GLU A 217 9.63 -14.44 -1.86
C GLU A 217 9.07 -13.66 -3.06
N LEU A 218 7.88 -14.04 -3.52
CA LEU A 218 7.14 -13.38 -4.60
C LEU A 218 6.23 -12.25 -4.11
N ARG A 219 6.29 -11.90 -2.83
CA ARG A 219 5.47 -10.85 -2.22
C ARG A 219 6.31 -9.91 -1.41
N ARG A 220 6.05 -8.60 -1.56
CA ARG A 220 6.57 -7.53 -0.71
C ARG A 220 5.42 -6.66 -0.22
N ILE A 221 5.63 -6.03 0.93
CA ILE A 221 4.64 -5.15 1.54
C ILE A 221 5.29 -3.81 1.80
N VAL A 222 4.67 -2.76 1.26
CA VAL A 222 4.99 -1.38 1.61
C VAL A 222 3.88 -0.85 2.52
N LEU A 223 4.27 -0.39 3.70
CA LEU A 223 3.37 0.25 4.65
C LEU A 223 3.41 1.76 4.44
N ALA A 224 2.26 2.35 4.17
CA ALA A 224 2.13 3.78 3.96
C ALA A 224 1.08 4.35 4.91
N ARG A 225 1.41 5.48 5.57
CA ARG A 225 0.46 6.23 6.38
C ARG A 225 -0.06 7.41 5.58
N PRO A 226 -1.31 7.37 5.10
CA PRO A 226 -1.87 8.46 4.30
C PRO A 226 -2.20 9.70 5.13
N ALA A 227 -2.33 10.83 4.45
CA ALA A 227 -2.97 12.03 5.00
C ALA A 227 -4.49 11.88 4.79
N LEU A 228 -5.20 11.46 5.84
CA LEU A 228 -6.64 11.23 5.80
C LEU A 228 -7.44 12.54 5.72
N ASN A 229 -8.52 12.54 4.94
CA ASN A 229 -9.49 13.63 4.87
C ASN A 229 -10.84 13.16 5.43
N PHE A 230 -11.03 13.28 6.73
CA PHE A 230 -12.26 12.91 7.42
C PHE A 230 -13.50 13.75 7.02
N GLY A 231 -13.34 14.78 6.22
CA GLY A 231 -14.45 15.51 5.60
C GLY A 231 -15.01 14.85 4.34
N ALA A 232 -14.38 13.78 3.87
CA ALA A 232 -14.85 12.97 2.74
C ALA A 232 -15.48 11.66 3.24
N VAL A 233 -16.34 11.05 2.44
CA VAL A 233 -16.95 9.74 2.73
C VAL A 233 -15.87 8.65 2.80
N GLU A 234 -14.85 8.76 1.96
CA GLU A 234 -13.71 7.85 1.89
C GLU A 234 -12.42 8.63 2.23
N PRO A 235 -12.00 8.68 3.51
CA PRO A 235 -10.88 9.50 3.96
C PRO A 235 -9.54 9.19 3.29
N GLY A 236 -9.28 7.92 2.93
CA GLY A 236 -8.03 7.44 2.34
C GLY A 236 -8.03 7.40 0.81
N ARG A 237 -9.17 7.66 0.15
CA ARG A 237 -9.37 7.49 -1.29
C ARG A 237 -8.29 8.10 -2.16
N ARG A 238 -7.92 9.36 -1.89
CA ARG A 238 -6.89 10.05 -2.68
C ARG A 238 -5.54 9.32 -2.65
N ALA A 239 -5.16 8.78 -1.50
CA ALA A 239 -3.91 8.03 -1.37
C ALA A 239 -3.99 6.67 -2.08
N ILE A 240 -5.13 5.99 -2.00
CA ILE A 240 -5.36 4.70 -2.68
C ILE A 240 -5.32 4.89 -4.21
N ASP A 241 -5.99 5.91 -4.72
CA ASP A 241 -6.00 6.24 -6.15
C ASP A 241 -4.59 6.57 -6.65
N GLU A 242 -3.81 7.32 -5.87
CA GLU A 242 -2.41 7.65 -6.18
C GLU A 242 -1.52 6.40 -6.22
N ILE A 243 -1.69 5.48 -5.26
CA ILE A 243 -0.97 4.20 -5.27
C ILE A 243 -1.20 3.45 -6.58
N HIS A 244 -2.47 3.31 -6.98
CA HIS A 244 -2.81 2.62 -8.22
C HIS A 244 -2.35 3.38 -9.48
N ALA A 245 -2.42 4.72 -9.47
CA ALA A 245 -1.94 5.56 -10.57
C ALA A 245 -0.43 5.43 -10.75
N THR A 246 0.33 5.54 -9.65
CA THR A 246 1.79 5.40 -9.63
C THR A 246 2.21 4.01 -10.11
N ALA A 247 1.56 2.95 -9.62
CA ALA A 247 1.86 1.58 -10.05
C ALA A 247 1.67 1.41 -11.56
N ARG A 248 0.56 1.90 -12.12
CA ARG A 248 0.31 1.86 -13.56
C ARG A 248 1.32 2.69 -14.36
N ALA A 249 1.64 3.90 -13.89
CA ALA A 249 2.59 4.79 -14.57
C ALA A 249 3.99 4.18 -14.66
N GLN A 250 4.39 3.39 -13.66
CA GLN A 250 5.67 2.67 -13.65
C GLN A 250 5.61 1.31 -14.36
N GLY A 251 4.45 0.94 -14.90
CA GLY A 251 4.27 -0.32 -15.61
C GLY A 251 4.20 -1.54 -14.69
N PHE A 252 3.92 -1.35 -13.40
CA PHE A 252 3.66 -2.44 -12.46
C PHE A 252 2.21 -2.90 -12.60
N VAL A 253 1.98 -3.72 -13.61
CA VAL A 253 0.67 -4.22 -14.02
C VAL A 253 0.72 -5.74 -14.20
N PRO A 254 -0.44 -6.43 -14.06
CA PRO A 254 -0.48 -7.89 -14.18
C PRO A 254 0.08 -8.44 -15.50
N GLU A 255 -0.07 -7.68 -16.59
CA GLU A 255 0.43 -8.04 -17.93
C GLU A 255 1.96 -8.11 -17.99
N ARG A 256 2.62 -7.41 -17.07
CA ARG A 256 4.08 -7.43 -16.88
C ARG A 256 4.52 -8.26 -15.68
N GLY A 257 3.62 -9.08 -15.13
CA GLY A 257 3.92 -9.99 -14.01
C GLY A 257 3.93 -9.33 -12.63
N VAL A 258 3.50 -8.06 -12.49
CA VAL A 258 3.40 -7.39 -11.18
C VAL A 258 1.95 -7.05 -10.88
N ARG A 259 1.48 -7.43 -9.70
CA ARG A 259 0.15 -7.07 -9.20
C ARG A 259 0.27 -6.26 -7.93
N VAL A 260 -0.27 -5.06 -7.95
CA VAL A 260 -0.32 -4.16 -6.79
C VAL A 260 -1.74 -4.13 -6.25
N ARG A 261 -1.88 -4.40 -4.95
CA ARG A 261 -3.15 -4.37 -4.22
C ARG A 261 -2.98 -3.52 -2.98
N VAL A 262 -4.06 -2.85 -2.57
CA VAL A 262 -4.08 -2.03 -1.36
C VAL A 262 -5.04 -2.68 -0.37
N THR A 263 -4.63 -2.75 0.89
CA THR A 263 -5.43 -3.24 2.02
C THR A 263 -5.01 -2.49 3.30
N GLY A 264 -5.49 -2.93 4.42
CA GLY A 264 -5.19 -2.32 5.72
C GLY A 264 -6.40 -1.61 6.32
N PRO A 265 -6.29 -1.11 7.56
CA PRO A 265 -7.41 -0.50 8.28
C PRO A 265 -8.10 0.64 7.52
N VAL A 266 -7.31 1.51 6.87
CA VAL A 266 -7.84 2.64 6.10
C VAL A 266 -8.61 2.17 4.87
N ALA A 267 -8.03 1.27 4.07
CA ALA A 267 -8.69 0.74 2.87
C ALA A 267 -9.97 0.00 3.21
N LEU A 268 -9.95 -0.81 4.29
CA LEU A 268 -11.13 -1.53 4.74
C LEU A 268 -12.23 -0.59 5.21
N SER A 269 -11.88 0.48 5.93
CA SER A 269 -12.85 1.50 6.37
C SER A 269 -13.49 2.22 5.18
N ASP A 270 -12.68 2.62 4.19
CA ASP A 270 -13.16 3.29 2.96
C ASP A 270 -14.11 2.35 2.17
N ASP A 271 -13.75 1.07 2.02
CA ASP A 271 -14.60 0.07 1.35
C ASP A 271 -15.93 -0.14 2.07
N GLN A 272 -15.92 -0.16 3.42
CA GLN A 272 -17.14 -0.27 4.22
C GLN A 272 -18.04 0.95 4.06
N LEU A 273 -17.48 2.15 4.06
CA LEU A 273 -18.24 3.39 3.90
C LEU A 273 -18.81 3.53 2.49
N SER A 274 -18.04 3.13 1.47
CA SER A 274 -18.51 3.15 0.08
C SER A 274 -19.66 2.16 -0.19
N ALA A 275 -19.67 1.02 0.52
CA ALA A 275 -20.74 0.03 0.41
C ALA A 275 -22.08 0.51 1.02
N LEU A 276 -22.07 1.57 1.82
CA LEU A 276 -23.24 2.15 2.48
C LEU A 276 -23.79 3.38 1.74
N SER A 277 -23.07 3.89 0.75
CA SER A 277 -23.44 5.08 -0.03
C SER A 277 -24.08 4.72 -1.37
#